data_6fcf644f181b40eea0075212fb232b35
#
_entry.id   6fcf644f181b40eea0075212fb232b35
#
_cell.length_a   1.000
_cell.length_b   1.000
_cell.length_c   1.000
_cell.angle_alpha   90.00
_cell.angle_beta   90.00
_cell.angle_gamma   90.00
#
_symmetry.space_group_name_H-M   'P 1'
#
loop_
_entity.id
_entity.type
_entity.pdbx_description
1 polymer ?
#
loop_
_entity_poly.entity_id
_entity_poly.type
_entity_poly.pdbx_seq_one_letter_code
_entity_poly.pdbx_strand_id
1 'polypeptide(L)'
;MIFAYDCKGVIMTDRVPSGTTVTAAYYRQVLQKLRRKMHADRPDLLENGVLILHDNARPNLGKDVHELLDGYSWEVLPHPPYSPDMSPPEFDLFPKLKINMRGVRFSTLEDLSAFVTRRARQLNCSRDLTGIMDLPKCWDAVIRQKGDYIQGL
;
A
#
# COMPACT_ATOMS: atom_id res chain seq x y z
N MET A 1 -6.92 -3.04 7.96
CA MET A 1 -6.07 -1.82 8.00
C MET A 1 -5.55 -1.57 6.59
N ILE A 2 -5.61 -0.34 6.10
CA ILE A 2 -5.12 0.06 4.78
C ILE A 2 -3.82 0.83 4.98
N PHE A 3 -2.83 0.56 4.15
CA PHE A 3 -1.53 1.25 4.15
C PHE A 3 -1.35 2.01 2.85
N ALA A 4 -0.81 3.21 2.95
CA ALA A 4 -0.24 3.93 1.83
C ALA A 4 1.22 4.27 2.15
N TYR A 5 2.13 3.93 1.25
CA TYR A 5 3.56 4.16 1.43
C TYR A 5 4.26 4.41 0.10
N ASP A 6 5.42 5.01 0.16
CA ASP A 6 6.32 5.28 -0.96
C ASP A 6 7.71 4.69 -0.69
N CYS A 7 8.67 4.97 -1.55
CA CYS A 7 10.06 4.56 -1.36
C CYS A 7 10.75 5.20 -0.13
N LYS A 8 10.15 6.24 0.45
CA LYS A 8 10.63 6.90 1.67
C LYS A 8 9.95 6.33 2.93
N GLY A 9 8.93 5.47 2.76
CA GLY A 9 8.24 4.78 3.86
C GLY A 9 6.73 4.99 3.91
N VAL A 10 6.12 4.60 5.01
CA VAL A 10 4.66 4.67 5.20
C VAL A 10 4.22 6.12 5.38
N ILE A 11 3.34 6.57 4.50
CA ILE A 11 2.72 7.90 4.52
C ILE A 11 1.51 7.89 5.46
N MET A 12 0.67 6.86 5.34
CA MET A 12 -0.59 6.78 6.07
C MET A 12 -0.97 5.34 6.38
N THR A 13 -1.60 5.16 7.53
CA THR A 13 -2.36 3.95 7.88
C THR A 13 -3.79 4.34 8.17
N ASP A 14 -4.76 3.61 7.63
CA ASP A 14 -6.18 3.79 7.92
C ASP A 14 -6.75 2.52 8.53
N ARG A 15 -7.33 2.66 9.73
CA ARG A 15 -7.95 1.55 10.43
C ARG A 15 -9.40 1.43 9.97
N VAL A 16 -9.70 0.35 9.28
CA VAL A 16 -11.09 0.01 8.95
C VAL A 16 -11.80 -0.39 10.24
N PRO A 17 -12.94 0.24 10.60
CA PRO A 17 -13.69 -0.13 11.81
C PRO A 17 -14.13 -1.59 11.76
N SER A 18 -14.21 -2.22 12.94
CA SER A 18 -14.68 -3.60 13.04
C SER A 18 -16.11 -3.73 12.50
N GLY A 19 -16.38 -4.79 11.75
CA GLY A 19 -17.68 -5.03 11.12
C GLY A 19 -17.96 -4.16 9.89
N THR A 20 -17.03 -3.30 9.48
CA THR A 20 -17.18 -2.47 8.28
C THR A 20 -16.54 -3.13 7.08
N THR A 21 -17.28 -3.21 5.97
CA THR A 21 -16.74 -3.63 4.67
C THR A 21 -16.14 -2.43 3.96
N VAL A 22 -14.97 -2.60 3.38
CA VAL A 22 -14.37 -1.58 2.50
C VAL A 22 -15.17 -1.52 1.21
N THR A 23 -15.85 -0.40 0.99
CA THR A 23 -16.59 -0.09 -0.23
C THR A 23 -15.83 0.92 -1.08
N ALA A 24 -16.25 1.15 -2.33
CA ALA A 24 -15.68 2.20 -3.17
C ALA A 24 -15.79 3.59 -2.51
N ALA A 25 -16.91 3.89 -1.86
CA ALA A 25 -17.10 5.14 -1.13
C ALA A 25 -16.12 5.26 0.05
N TYR A 26 -15.88 4.17 0.81
CA TYR A 26 -14.89 4.15 1.87
C TYR A 26 -13.48 4.36 1.32
N TYR A 27 -13.12 3.63 0.28
CA TYR A 27 -11.80 3.74 -0.36
C TYR A 27 -11.55 5.14 -0.93
N ARG A 28 -12.59 5.77 -1.53
CA ARG A 28 -12.54 7.17 -1.95
C ARG A 28 -12.18 8.12 -0.80
N GLN A 29 -12.78 7.93 0.39
CA GLN A 29 -12.45 8.72 1.59
C GLN A 29 -10.99 8.49 2.03
N VAL A 30 -10.50 7.26 1.94
CA VAL A 30 -9.09 6.92 2.23
C VAL A 30 -8.15 7.68 1.29
N LEU A 31 -8.44 7.72 -0.01
CA LEU A 31 -7.64 8.47 -0.99
C LEU A 31 -7.67 9.99 -0.72
N GLN A 32 -8.80 10.53 -0.29
CA GLN A 32 -8.91 11.94 0.11
C GLN A 32 -8.06 12.25 1.36
N LYS A 33 -8.05 11.34 2.34
CA LYS A 33 -7.18 11.44 3.52
C LYS A 33 -5.71 11.34 3.10
N LEU A 34 -5.38 10.41 2.21
CA LEU A 34 -4.03 10.22 1.68
C LEU A 34 -3.52 11.51 1.03
N ARG A 35 -4.30 12.11 0.13
CA ARG A 35 -3.93 13.37 -0.52
C ARG A 35 -3.62 14.48 0.48
N ARG A 36 -4.49 14.65 1.50
CA ARG A 36 -4.25 15.64 2.56
C ARG A 36 -2.96 15.36 3.33
N LYS A 37 -2.68 14.09 3.61
CA LYS A 37 -1.45 13.68 4.28
C LYS A 37 -0.21 13.90 3.41
N MET A 38 -0.32 13.67 2.11
CA MET A 38 0.76 13.95 1.15
C MET A 38 1.07 15.43 1.05
N HIS A 39 0.07 16.31 1.10
CA HIS A 39 0.31 17.76 1.16
C HIS A 39 1.19 18.17 2.35
N ALA A 40 1.02 17.50 3.49
CA ALA A 40 1.81 17.79 4.69
C ALA A 40 3.21 17.16 4.67
N ASP A 41 3.30 15.88 4.24
CA ASP A 41 4.50 15.07 4.45
C ASP A 41 5.30 14.81 3.17
N ARG A 42 4.66 14.93 1.99
CA ARG A 42 5.22 14.57 0.68
C ARG A 42 4.74 15.53 -0.43
N PRO A 43 4.90 16.86 -0.27
CA PRO A 43 4.45 17.82 -1.29
C PRO A 43 5.12 17.59 -2.64
N ASP A 44 6.39 17.16 -2.63
CA ASP A 44 7.17 16.81 -3.81
C ASP A 44 6.51 15.75 -4.70
N LEU A 45 5.83 14.76 -4.13
CA LEU A 45 5.10 13.76 -4.91
C LEU A 45 3.90 14.37 -5.65
N LEU A 46 3.22 15.32 -5.04
CA LEU A 46 2.07 15.98 -5.67
C LEU A 46 2.48 16.91 -6.81
N GLU A 47 3.65 17.52 -6.71
CA GLU A 47 4.21 18.42 -7.74
C GLU A 47 4.76 17.64 -8.94
N ASN A 48 5.41 16.49 -8.71
CA ASN A 48 6.04 15.68 -9.75
C ASN A 48 5.11 14.66 -10.41
N GLY A 49 3.85 14.59 -9.98
CA GLY A 49 2.88 13.58 -10.42
C GLY A 49 2.91 12.33 -9.55
N VAL A 50 1.72 11.78 -9.30
CA VAL A 50 1.53 10.61 -8.44
C VAL A 50 1.23 9.40 -9.31
N LEU A 51 2.07 8.38 -9.17
CA LEU A 51 1.80 7.02 -9.66
C LEU A 51 1.27 6.20 -8.50
N ILE A 52 0.06 5.69 -8.60
CA ILE A 52 -0.54 4.83 -7.59
C ILE A 52 -0.59 3.39 -8.07
N LEU A 53 -0.09 2.48 -7.23
CA LEU A 53 -0.23 1.05 -7.42
C LEU A 53 -1.17 0.51 -6.34
N HIS A 54 -2.29 -0.04 -6.75
CA HIS A 54 -3.21 -0.76 -5.89
C HIS A 54 -3.70 -2.03 -6.60
N ASP A 55 -4.21 -3.00 -5.84
CA ASP A 55 -4.75 -4.23 -6.41
C ASP A 55 -6.10 -4.00 -7.14
N ASN A 56 -6.55 -5.04 -7.84
CA ASN A 56 -7.83 -5.03 -8.57
C ASN A 56 -9.02 -5.37 -7.65
N ALA A 57 -8.95 -5.07 -6.36
CA ALA A 57 -10.09 -5.25 -5.47
C ALA A 57 -11.29 -4.41 -5.93
N ARG A 58 -12.49 -4.96 -5.81
CA ARG A 58 -13.73 -4.28 -6.29
C ARG A 58 -13.88 -2.83 -5.81
N PRO A 59 -13.57 -2.49 -4.55
CA PRO A 59 -13.62 -1.11 -4.08
C PRO A 59 -12.72 -0.16 -4.88
N ASN A 60 -11.56 -0.64 -5.33
CA ASN A 60 -10.57 0.16 -6.02
C ASN A 60 -10.96 0.46 -7.47
N LEU A 61 -11.80 -0.40 -8.06
CA LEU A 61 -12.29 -0.30 -9.44
C LEU A 61 -13.61 0.48 -9.56
N GLY A 62 -14.11 1.05 -8.48
CA GLY A 62 -15.34 1.85 -8.50
C GLY A 62 -15.23 3.08 -9.40
N LYS A 63 -16.28 3.39 -10.15
CA LYS A 63 -16.34 4.58 -11.02
C LYS A 63 -15.97 5.86 -10.26
N ASP A 64 -16.55 6.04 -9.06
CA ASP A 64 -16.29 7.21 -8.20
C ASP A 64 -14.81 7.31 -7.77
N VAL A 65 -14.10 6.19 -7.71
CA VAL A 65 -12.67 6.14 -7.39
C VAL A 65 -11.86 6.61 -8.59
N HIS A 66 -12.17 6.11 -9.78
CA HIS A 66 -11.50 6.55 -11.02
C HIS A 66 -11.72 8.04 -11.27
N GLU A 67 -12.94 8.54 -11.15
CA GLU A 67 -13.25 9.97 -11.28
C GLU A 67 -12.47 10.83 -10.29
N LEU A 68 -12.26 10.34 -9.06
CA LEU A 68 -11.47 11.04 -8.06
C LEU A 68 -9.99 11.09 -8.44
N LEU A 69 -9.43 9.95 -8.88
CA LEU A 69 -8.02 9.84 -9.27
C LEU A 69 -7.73 10.70 -10.51
N ASP A 70 -8.62 10.67 -11.50
CA ASP A 70 -8.55 11.54 -12.69
C ASP A 70 -8.60 13.02 -12.30
N GLY A 71 -9.49 13.39 -11.39
CA GLY A 71 -9.60 14.76 -10.87
C GLY A 71 -8.35 15.21 -10.08
N TYR A 72 -7.57 14.27 -9.56
CA TYR A 72 -6.28 14.53 -8.93
C TYR A 72 -5.10 14.47 -9.91
N SER A 73 -5.33 14.08 -11.15
CA SER A 73 -4.29 13.76 -12.14
C SER A 73 -3.31 12.68 -11.62
N TRP A 74 -3.84 11.70 -10.87
CA TRP A 74 -3.07 10.58 -10.41
C TRP A 74 -3.17 9.44 -11.42
N GLU A 75 -2.02 8.93 -11.83
CA GLU A 75 -1.93 7.79 -12.74
C GLU A 75 -1.99 6.48 -11.96
N VAL A 76 -2.87 5.57 -12.40
CA VAL A 76 -2.97 4.22 -11.83
C VAL A 76 -2.11 3.27 -12.66
N LEU A 77 -1.14 2.63 -12.01
CA LEU A 77 -0.33 1.60 -12.65
C LEU A 77 -1.14 0.31 -12.79
N PRO A 78 -1.12 -0.33 -13.97
CA PRO A 78 -1.75 -1.63 -14.16
C PRO A 78 -1.16 -2.66 -13.20
N HIS A 79 -2.03 -3.42 -12.53
CA HIS A 79 -1.62 -4.53 -11.67
C HIS A 79 -2.26 -5.82 -12.19
N PRO A 80 -1.48 -6.86 -12.50
CA PRO A 80 -2.05 -8.13 -12.94
C PRO A 80 -2.91 -8.75 -11.84
N PRO A 81 -4.03 -9.39 -12.18
CA PRO A 81 -4.84 -10.08 -11.18
C PRO A 81 -4.06 -11.25 -10.57
N TYR A 82 -4.31 -11.52 -9.29
CA TYR A 82 -3.71 -12.65 -8.55
C TYR A 82 -2.17 -12.70 -8.54
N SER A 83 -1.51 -11.54 -8.53
CA SER A 83 -0.05 -11.43 -8.60
C SER A 83 0.52 -10.75 -7.34
N PRO A 84 0.53 -11.44 -6.17
CA PRO A 84 1.06 -10.88 -4.92
C PRO A 84 2.58 -10.66 -4.98
N ASP A 85 3.29 -11.40 -5.80
CA ASP A 85 4.71 -11.26 -6.10
C ASP A 85 5.07 -9.94 -6.81
N MET A 86 4.07 -9.27 -7.38
CA MET A 86 4.18 -7.94 -7.98
C MET A 86 3.61 -6.82 -7.09
N SER A 87 3.18 -7.16 -5.88
CA SER A 87 2.59 -6.23 -4.92
C SER A 87 3.57 -5.91 -3.80
N PRO A 88 4.22 -4.73 -3.77
CA PRO A 88 5.18 -4.38 -2.73
C PRO A 88 4.66 -4.54 -1.30
N PRO A 89 3.38 -4.26 -0.98
CA PRO A 89 2.85 -4.59 0.33
C PRO A 89 2.99 -6.07 0.69
N GLU A 90 2.77 -6.98 -0.27
CA GLU A 90 2.75 -8.42 -0.01
C GLU A 90 4.15 -9.02 0.13
N PHE A 91 5.12 -8.60 -0.69
CA PHE A 91 6.46 -9.17 -0.61
C PHE A 91 7.44 -8.38 0.28
N ASP A 92 7.14 -7.12 0.62
CA ASP A 92 8.04 -6.26 1.40
C ASP A 92 7.43 -5.82 2.74
N LEU A 93 6.34 -5.04 2.73
CA LEU A 93 5.80 -4.42 3.94
C LEU A 93 5.23 -5.45 4.93
N PHE A 94 4.30 -6.30 4.48
CA PHE A 94 3.60 -7.22 5.38
C PHE A 94 4.52 -8.31 5.97
N PRO A 95 5.48 -8.91 5.25
CA PRO A 95 6.44 -9.81 5.85
C PRO A 95 7.23 -9.17 6.99
N LYS A 96 7.71 -7.94 6.81
CA LYS A 96 8.46 -7.19 7.83
C LYS A 96 7.62 -6.84 9.05
N LEU A 97 6.35 -6.47 8.84
CA LEU A 97 5.40 -6.28 9.94
C LEU A 97 5.13 -7.59 10.70
N LYS A 98 4.88 -8.70 9.98
CA LYS A 98 4.56 -10.02 10.56
C LYS A 98 5.71 -10.58 11.39
N ILE A 99 6.96 -10.42 10.97
CA ILE A 99 8.13 -10.88 11.74
C ILE A 99 8.10 -10.31 13.16
N ASN A 100 7.81 -9.03 13.29
CA ASN A 100 7.76 -8.34 14.57
C ASN A 100 6.53 -8.68 15.42
N MET A 101 5.53 -9.33 14.85
CA MET A 101 4.32 -9.78 15.56
C MET A 101 4.44 -11.20 16.10
N ARG A 102 5.47 -11.96 15.68
CA ARG A 102 5.66 -13.35 16.14
C ARG A 102 5.86 -13.39 17.64
N GLY A 103 5.10 -14.27 18.31
CA GLY A 103 5.16 -14.44 19.76
C GLY A 103 4.47 -13.34 20.58
N VAL A 104 3.93 -12.30 19.94
CA VAL A 104 3.19 -11.23 20.64
C VAL A 104 1.70 -11.57 20.64
N ARG A 105 1.08 -11.54 21.83
CA ARG A 105 -0.37 -11.65 21.98
C ARG A 105 -0.96 -10.27 22.18
N PHE A 106 -2.05 -10.00 21.48
CA PHE A 106 -2.78 -8.74 21.59
C PHE A 106 -4.13 -9.01 22.25
N SER A 107 -4.46 -8.24 23.27
CA SER A 107 -5.72 -8.38 24.00
C SER A 107 -6.90 -7.76 23.26
N THR A 108 -6.64 -6.71 22.46
CA THR A 108 -7.66 -5.98 21.71
C THR A 108 -7.19 -5.68 20.29
N LEU A 109 -8.14 -5.36 19.40
CA LEU A 109 -7.84 -4.86 18.05
C LEU A 109 -7.16 -3.48 18.10
N GLU A 110 -7.43 -2.72 19.14
CA GLU A 110 -6.80 -1.43 19.42
C GLU A 110 -5.30 -1.60 19.66
N ASP A 111 -4.93 -2.54 20.52
CA ASP A 111 -3.53 -2.86 20.85
C ASP A 111 -2.78 -3.31 19.60
N LEU A 112 -3.39 -4.21 18.82
CA LEU A 112 -2.84 -4.65 17.52
C LEU A 112 -2.64 -3.47 16.57
N SER A 113 -3.64 -2.62 16.41
CA SER A 113 -3.58 -1.48 15.50
C SER A 113 -2.51 -0.47 15.92
N ALA A 114 -2.42 -0.17 17.21
CA ALA A 114 -1.39 0.72 17.76
C ALA A 114 0.01 0.14 17.56
N PHE A 115 0.18 -1.16 17.79
CA PHE A 115 1.44 -1.86 17.55
C PHE A 115 1.87 -1.78 16.09
N VAL A 116 0.97 -2.14 15.16
CA VAL A 116 1.24 -2.13 13.72
C VAL A 116 1.60 -0.71 13.24
N THR A 117 0.85 0.32 13.68
CA THR A 117 1.13 1.72 13.32
C THR A 117 2.50 2.16 13.82
N ARG A 118 2.87 1.80 15.05
CA ARG A 118 4.19 2.10 15.62
C ARG A 118 5.31 1.41 14.83
N ARG A 119 5.12 0.15 14.45
CA ARG A 119 6.09 -0.61 13.66
C ARG A 119 6.26 -0.06 12.25
N ALA A 120 5.17 0.30 11.59
CA ALA A 120 5.21 0.95 10.29
C ALA A 120 6.05 2.24 10.33
N ARG A 121 5.91 3.06 11.39
CA ARG A 121 6.76 4.25 11.60
C ARG A 121 8.24 3.91 11.83
N GLN A 122 8.54 2.81 12.53
CA GLN A 122 9.92 2.36 12.74
C GLN A 122 10.58 1.93 11.41
N LEU A 123 9.85 1.23 10.54
CA LEU A 123 10.33 0.87 9.21
C LEU A 123 10.67 2.11 8.35
N ASN A 124 9.96 3.22 8.55
CA ASN A 124 10.32 4.50 7.90
C ASN A 124 11.69 5.02 8.35
N CYS A 125 11.98 4.92 9.65
CA CYS A 125 13.25 5.39 10.21
C CYS A 125 14.44 4.54 9.76
N SER A 126 14.25 3.24 9.64
CA SER A 126 15.32 2.30 9.22
C SER A 126 15.54 2.27 7.70
N ARG A 127 14.66 2.87 6.90
CA ARG A 127 14.66 2.81 5.43
C ARG A 127 14.66 1.37 4.88
N ASP A 128 14.00 0.47 5.59
CA ASP A 128 13.99 -0.96 5.25
C ASP A 128 12.97 -1.31 4.15
N LEU A 129 12.09 -0.37 3.76
CA LEU A 129 11.07 -0.59 2.74
C LEU A 129 11.66 -0.29 1.35
N THR A 130 12.14 -1.32 0.67
CA THR A 130 12.75 -1.22 -0.67
C THR A 130 11.88 -1.75 -1.80
N GLY A 131 10.76 -2.41 -1.47
CA GLY A 131 9.94 -3.16 -2.42
C GLY A 131 9.46 -2.35 -3.62
N ILE A 132 9.18 -1.04 -3.44
CA ILE A 132 8.80 -0.16 -4.57
C ILE A 132 9.98 0.01 -5.54
N MET A 133 11.20 0.13 -5.03
CA MET A 133 12.41 0.26 -5.86
C MET A 133 12.77 -1.04 -6.57
N ASP A 134 12.31 -2.17 -6.07
CA ASP A 134 12.53 -3.49 -6.65
C ASP A 134 11.48 -3.87 -7.70
N LEU A 135 10.39 -3.11 -7.84
CA LEU A 135 9.34 -3.37 -8.83
C LEU A 135 9.86 -3.59 -10.27
N PRO A 136 10.79 -2.78 -10.81
CA PRO A 136 11.29 -3.03 -12.16
C PRO A 136 11.95 -4.41 -12.31
N LYS A 137 12.67 -4.88 -11.27
CA LYS A 137 13.27 -6.22 -11.26
C LYS A 137 12.21 -7.31 -11.23
N CYS A 138 11.12 -7.09 -10.44
CA CYS A 138 9.98 -8.00 -10.40
C CYS A 138 9.31 -8.11 -11.78
N TRP A 139 9.08 -6.99 -12.44
CA TRP A 139 8.49 -6.97 -13.79
C TRP A 139 9.36 -7.69 -14.82
N ASP A 140 10.67 -7.45 -14.80
CA ASP A 140 11.63 -8.15 -15.67
C ASP A 140 11.65 -9.66 -15.41
N ALA A 141 11.56 -10.08 -14.15
CA ALA A 141 11.50 -11.48 -13.78
C ALA A 141 10.22 -12.17 -14.29
N VAL A 142 9.04 -11.51 -14.15
CA VAL A 142 7.77 -12.01 -14.68
C VAL A 142 7.83 -12.17 -16.21
N ILE A 143 8.39 -11.18 -16.91
CA ILE A 143 8.54 -11.24 -18.36
C ILE A 143 9.44 -12.43 -18.77
N ARG A 144 10.57 -12.65 -18.09
CA ARG A 144 11.48 -13.78 -18.36
C ARG A 144 10.82 -15.13 -18.10
N GLN A 145 9.98 -15.23 -17.08
CA GLN A 145 9.25 -16.43 -16.70
C GLN A 145 7.93 -16.62 -17.46
N LYS A 146 7.64 -15.77 -18.46
CA LYS A 146 6.42 -15.81 -19.30
C LYS A 146 5.13 -15.75 -18.49
N GLY A 147 5.13 -15.05 -17.37
CA GLY A 147 3.97 -14.84 -16.52
C GLY A 147 3.82 -15.81 -15.35
N ASP A 148 4.76 -16.72 -15.13
CA ASP A 148 4.79 -17.58 -13.95
C ASP A 148 5.20 -16.81 -12.69
N TYR A 149 4.80 -17.36 -11.52
CA TYR A 149 5.14 -16.77 -10.22
C TYR A 149 6.65 -16.71 -9.98
N ILE A 150 7.08 -15.59 -9.39
CA ILE A 150 8.46 -15.44 -8.96
C ILE A 150 8.62 -16.07 -7.58
N GLN A 151 9.39 -17.16 -7.49
CA GLN A 151 9.78 -17.75 -6.22
C GLN A 151 11.12 -17.14 -5.77
N GLY A 152 11.13 -16.46 -4.61
CA GLY A 152 12.36 -16.07 -3.92
C GLY A 152 13.07 -14.84 -4.48
N LEU A 153 12.43 -13.68 -4.42
CA LEU A 153 13.09 -12.39 -4.40
C LEU A 153 13.50 -12.01 -2.97
#